data_5fa20675c5cbfe463980961c5e995a62
#
_entry.id   5fa20675c5cbfe463980961c5e995a62
#
_cell.length_a   1.000
_cell.length_b   1.000
_cell.length_c   1.000
_cell.angle_alpha   90.00
_cell.angle_beta   90.00
_cell.angle_gamma   90.00
#
_symmetry.space_group_name_H-M   'P 1'
#
loop_
_entity.id
_entity.type
_entity.pdbx_description
1 polymer ?
#
loop_
_entity_poly.entity_id
_entity_poly.type
_entity_poly.pdbx_seq_one_letter_code
_entity_poly.pdbx_strand_id
1 'polypeptide(L)'
;MKKDDKDLHLEKLKGGLDEKDRLLIDGFFYQLSEQIDLPIVFRSQLIQHFINGFEYYLEQGMKVSDICKLLEVSNLGSFYLEKSRTSYSLDNAAIVYPLGMRYGQMPMFRLSAELKEEVEPSLLQLALDFTIKRFPTFSAIIKNGFFWHYLESVNTVYLVEEEKDIPCKPISIILRSYRSFRVLYYRKRISVEFFHVLTDGSGGMVFLKSLVAEYLRIIGAPKVTGRGVLDPNSAVQHFETTNDFQRLCPNTKKSGGLSSAFRVPCSL
;
A
#
# COMPACT_ATOMS: atom_id res chain seq x y z
N MET A 1 11.33 -8.21 16.04
CA MET A 1 12.11 -9.41 15.68
C MET A 1 13.56 -9.14 16.03
N LYS A 2 14.20 -10.01 16.81
CA LYS A 2 15.62 -9.88 17.16
C LYS A 2 16.46 -10.20 15.91
N LYS A 3 17.69 -9.68 15.81
CA LYS A 3 18.61 -9.94 14.69
C LYS A 3 18.80 -11.45 14.44
N ASP A 4 18.80 -12.22 15.52
CA ASP A 4 18.96 -13.68 15.51
C ASP A 4 17.81 -14.43 14.80
N ASP A 5 16.55 -13.95 14.90
CA ASP A 5 15.39 -14.62 14.27
C ASP A 5 15.43 -14.54 12.75
N LYS A 6 15.86 -13.38 12.19
CA LYS A 6 15.97 -13.17 10.74
C LYS A 6 17.04 -14.07 10.14
N ASP A 7 18.21 -14.12 10.78
CA ASP A 7 19.34 -14.93 10.31
C ASP A 7 18.95 -16.42 10.35
N LEU A 8 18.18 -16.85 11.36
CA LEU A 8 17.66 -18.21 11.45
C LEU A 8 16.69 -18.57 10.33
N HIS A 9 15.75 -17.65 9.97
CA HIS A 9 14.80 -17.87 8.87
C HIS A 9 15.53 -17.93 7.52
N LEU A 10 16.52 -17.08 7.30
CA LEU A 10 17.30 -17.08 6.07
C LEU A 10 18.15 -18.35 5.95
N GLU A 11 18.75 -18.84 7.04
CA GLU A 11 19.49 -20.09 7.07
C GLU A 11 18.55 -21.29 6.80
N LYS A 12 17.35 -21.27 7.35
CA LYS A 12 16.33 -22.29 7.06
C LYS A 12 15.95 -22.30 5.57
N LEU A 13 15.76 -21.14 4.97
CA LEU A 13 15.45 -20.99 3.54
C LEU A 13 16.55 -21.62 2.66
N LYS A 14 17.82 -21.48 3.04
CA LYS A 14 18.97 -22.03 2.33
C LYS A 14 19.16 -23.54 2.55
N GLY A 15 18.41 -24.12 3.50
CA GLY A 15 18.52 -25.54 3.83
C GLY A 15 18.18 -26.42 2.62
N GLY A 16 19.10 -27.35 2.28
CA GLY A 16 18.91 -28.30 1.16
C GLY A 16 19.23 -27.75 -0.24
N LEU A 17 19.56 -26.46 -0.38
CA LEU A 17 19.95 -25.87 -1.66
C LEU A 17 21.45 -26.10 -1.95
N ASP A 18 21.83 -26.10 -3.21
CA ASP A 18 23.22 -26.16 -3.64
C ASP A 18 23.96 -24.84 -3.33
N GLU A 19 25.29 -24.84 -3.43
CA GLU A 19 26.12 -23.68 -3.11
C GLU A 19 25.84 -22.48 -4.02
N LYS A 20 25.55 -22.72 -5.29
CA LYS A 20 25.23 -21.67 -6.27
C LYS A 20 23.92 -20.95 -5.90
N ASP A 21 22.88 -21.68 -5.57
CA ASP A 21 21.58 -21.14 -5.20
C ASP A 21 21.65 -20.40 -3.84
N ARG A 22 22.45 -20.90 -2.89
CA ARG A 22 22.73 -20.18 -1.61
C ARG A 22 23.38 -18.84 -1.87
N LEU A 23 24.40 -18.78 -2.73
CA LEU A 23 25.06 -17.52 -3.10
C LEU A 23 24.10 -16.53 -3.78
N LEU A 24 23.19 -17.01 -4.63
CA LEU A 24 22.16 -16.15 -5.24
C LEU A 24 21.22 -15.56 -4.19
N ILE A 25 20.77 -16.36 -3.24
CA ILE A 25 19.92 -15.89 -2.14
C ILE A 25 20.67 -14.88 -1.27
N ASP A 26 21.90 -15.17 -0.87
CA ASP A 26 22.70 -14.25 -0.08
C ASP A 26 22.93 -12.91 -0.79
N GLY A 27 23.26 -12.95 -2.07
CA GLY A 27 23.41 -11.74 -2.90
C GLY A 27 22.12 -10.93 -2.99
N PHE A 28 20.96 -11.59 -3.18
CA PHE A 28 19.67 -10.96 -3.23
C PHE A 28 19.32 -10.25 -1.92
N PHE A 29 19.41 -10.94 -0.78
CA PHE A 29 19.06 -10.36 0.52
C PHE A 29 20.08 -9.33 0.99
N TYR A 30 21.34 -9.46 0.60
CA TYR A 30 22.33 -8.40 0.80
C TYR A 30 21.92 -7.12 0.03
N GLN A 31 21.64 -7.23 -1.27
CA GLN A 31 21.19 -6.12 -2.08
C GLN A 31 19.90 -5.48 -1.52
N LEU A 32 18.92 -6.29 -1.12
CA LEU A 32 17.69 -5.84 -0.51
C LEU A 32 17.95 -5.04 0.77
N SER A 33 18.84 -5.53 1.65
CA SER A 33 19.13 -4.87 2.92
C SER A 33 19.90 -3.57 2.76
N GLU A 34 20.78 -3.47 1.75
CA GLU A 34 21.56 -2.26 1.49
C GLU A 34 20.70 -1.13 0.88
N GLN A 35 19.70 -1.51 0.06
CA GLN A 35 18.87 -0.51 -0.62
C GLN A 35 17.75 0.08 0.23
N ILE A 36 17.33 -0.61 1.32
CA ILE A 36 16.19 -0.16 2.13
C ILE A 36 16.61 0.87 3.19
N ASP A 37 16.08 2.10 3.12
CA ASP A 37 16.22 3.14 4.15
C ASP A 37 14.97 3.23 5.04
N LEU A 38 14.69 2.15 5.76
CA LEU A 38 13.62 2.07 6.74
C LEU A 38 14.16 1.92 8.16
N PRO A 39 13.39 2.35 9.19
CA PRO A 39 13.64 1.95 10.57
C PRO A 39 13.77 0.44 10.69
N ILE A 40 14.65 -0.03 11.59
CA ILE A 40 15.04 -1.44 11.69
C ILE A 40 13.86 -2.42 11.80
N VAL A 41 12.79 -2.01 12.48
CA VAL A 41 11.57 -2.82 12.63
C VAL A 41 10.87 -3.03 11.29
N PHE A 42 10.67 -1.97 10.51
CA PHE A 42 10.01 -2.05 9.20
C PHE A 42 10.90 -2.72 8.16
N ARG A 43 12.23 -2.48 8.22
CA ARG A 43 13.20 -3.20 7.38
C ARG A 43 13.11 -4.71 7.60
N SER A 44 13.07 -5.14 8.87
CA SER A 44 12.96 -6.56 9.19
C SER A 44 11.64 -7.16 8.72
N GLN A 45 10.53 -6.43 8.81
CA GLN A 45 9.24 -6.88 8.28
C GLN A 45 9.28 -7.03 6.76
N LEU A 46 9.78 -6.03 6.04
CA LEU A 46 9.86 -6.09 4.58
C LEU A 46 10.74 -7.25 4.10
N ILE A 47 11.89 -7.48 4.76
CA ILE A 47 12.75 -8.63 4.44
C ILE A 47 12.00 -9.95 4.70
N GLN A 48 11.21 -10.04 5.77
CA GLN A 48 10.42 -11.25 6.05
C GLN A 48 9.37 -11.51 4.95
N HIS A 49 8.77 -10.46 4.37
CA HIS A 49 7.85 -10.64 3.23
C HIS A 49 8.55 -11.33 2.05
N PHE A 50 9.78 -10.92 1.74
CA PHE A 50 10.56 -11.58 0.69
C PHE A 50 10.95 -13.01 1.05
N ILE A 51 11.34 -13.28 2.30
CA ILE A 51 11.63 -14.65 2.75
C ILE A 51 10.40 -15.54 2.54
N ASN A 52 9.23 -15.12 2.97
CA ASN A 52 7.99 -15.87 2.81
C ASN A 52 7.65 -16.12 1.32
N GLY A 53 7.90 -15.13 0.46
CA GLY A 53 7.73 -15.29 -0.98
C GLY A 53 8.71 -16.30 -1.58
N PHE A 54 9.98 -16.28 -1.19
CA PHE A 54 10.97 -17.27 -1.61
C PHE A 54 10.58 -18.67 -1.13
N GLU A 55 10.17 -18.85 0.14
CA GLU A 55 9.69 -20.13 0.69
C GLU A 55 8.57 -20.69 -0.17
N TYR A 56 7.54 -19.87 -0.45
CA TYR A 56 6.41 -20.27 -1.28
C TYR A 56 6.85 -20.77 -2.67
N TYR A 57 7.68 -20.02 -3.38
CA TYR A 57 8.08 -20.41 -4.73
C TYR A 57 9.02 -21.62 -4.76
N LEU A 58 9.89 -21.77 -3.76
CA LEU A 58 10.72 -22.95 -3.62
C LEU A 58 9.89 -24.21 -3.37
N GLU A 59 8.82 -24.11 -2.56
CA GLU A 59 7.84 -25.17 -2.35
C GLU A 59 7.10 -25.56 -3.64
N GLN A 60 6.89 -24.59 -4.53
CA GLN A 60 6.31 -24.83 -5.87
C GLN A 60 7.35 -25.35 -6.87
N GLY A 61 8.60 -25.57 -6.46
CA GLY A 61 9.68 -26.08 -7.32
C GLY A 61 10.26 -25.07 -8.29
N MET A 62 10.04 -23.77 -8.07
CA MET A 62 10.64 -22.72 -8.90
C MET A 62 12.14 -22.59 -8.63
N LYS A 63 12.94 -22.35 -9.68
CA LYS A 63 14.38 -22.15 -9.53
C LYS A 63 14.69 -20.83 -8.84
N VAL A 64 15.70 -20.80 -7.98
CA VAL A 64 16.14 -19.60 -7.25
C VAL A 64 16.40 -18.43 -8.20
N SER A 65 17.06 -18.68 -9.34
CA SER A 65 17.34 -17.65 -10.34
C SER A 65 16.09 -16.97 -10.92
N ASP A 66 15.00 -17.72 -11.04
CA ASP A 66 13.73 -17.19 -11.57
C ASP A 66 12.95 -16.45 -10.49
N ILE A 67 13.02 -16.91 -9.24
CA ILE A 67 12.47 -16.20 -8.08
C ILE A 67 13.17 -14.83 -7.93
N CYS A 68 14.51 -14.80 -7.98
CA CYS A 68 15.27 -13.54 -7.91
C CYS A 68 14.86 -12.53 -9.00
N LYS A 69 14.59 -13.00 -10.24
CA LYS A 69 14.11 -12.13 -11.32
C LYS A 69 12.67 -11.65 -11.09
N LEU A 70 11.80 -12.54 -10.63
CA LEU A 70 10.38 -12.21 -10.37
C LEU A 70 10.22 -11.18 -9.25
N LEU A 71 11.01 -11.35 -8.18
CA LEU A 71 10.98 -10.52 -6.97
C LEU A 71 12.04 -9.41 -6.96
N GLU A 72 12.63 -9.10 -8.10
CA GLU A 72 13.73 -8.14 -8.23
C GLU A 72 13.53 -6.89 -7.34
N VAL A 73 14.59 -6.54 -6.58
CA VAL A 73 14.56 -5.45 -5.59
C VAL A 73 14.22 -4.10 -6.24
N SER A 74 14.60 -3.89 -7.49
CA SER A 74 14.24 -2.70 -8.28
C SER A 74 12.72 -2.48 -8.37
N ASN A 75 11.92 -3.55 -8.24
CA ASN A 75 10.45 -3.46 -8.19
C ASN A 75 9.92 -2.74 -6.96
N LEU A 76 10.71 -2.50 -5.92
CA LEU A 76 10.34 -1.66 -4.77
C LEU A 76 10.37 -0.16 -5.11
N GLY A 77 11.11 0.24 -6.13
CA GLY A 77 11.31 1.63 -6.51
C GLY A 77 11.93 2.45 -5.38
N SER A 78 11.80 3.77 -5.44
CA SER A 78 12.34 4.69 -4.42
C SER A 78 11.51 4.76 -3.14
N PHE A 79 10.32 4.17 -3.10
CA PHE A 79 9.37 4.29 -1.98
C PHE A 79 9.97 3.85 -0.63
N TYR A 80 10.74 2.76 -0.63
CA TYR A 80 11.42 2.24 0.55
C TYR A 80 12.90 2.63 0.63
N LEU A 81 13.42 3.32 -0.41
CA LEU A 81 14.84 3.64 -0.55
C LEU A 81 15.19 5.08 -0.09
N GLU A 82 14.20 5.96 0.05
CA GLU A 82 14.41 7.36 0.38
C GLU A 82 13.52 7.80 1.55
N LYS A 83 14.09 8.64 2.44
CA LYS A 83 13.32 9.35 3.47
C LYS A 83 12.51 10.49 2.84
N SER A 84 11.43 10.16 2.16
CA SER A 84 10.51 11.19 1.69
C SER A 84 9.59 11.64 2.82
N ARG A 85 9.81 12.84 3.34
CA ARG A 85 8.85 13.53 4.21
C ARG A 85 8.04 14.50 3.36
N THR A 86 7.06 13.98 2.65
CA THR A 86 6.16 14.83 1.89
C THR A 86 4.86 14.99 2.67
N SER A 87 4.43 16.21 2.89
CA SER A 87 3.11 16.50 3.45
C SER A 87 2.15 16.89 2.33
N TYR A 88 0.96 16.30 2.37
CA TYR A 88 -0.10 16.61 1.44
C TYR A 88 -1.22 17.34 2.18
N SER A 89 -1.70 18.45 1.62
CA SER A 89 -2.89 19.11 2.15
C SER A 89 -4.14 18.26 1.85
N LEU A 90 -5.06 18.18 2.82
CA LEU A 90 -6.38 17.61 2.55
C LEU A 90 -7.12 18.51 1.55
N ASP A 91 -7.87 17.90 0.64
CA ASP A 91 -8.78 18.63 -0.21
C ASP A 91 -9.98 19.15 0.61
N ASN A 92 -10.74 20.07 0.01
CA ASN A 92 -11.88 20.71 0.69
C ASN A 92 -13.00 19.71 1.07
N ALA A 93 -13.13 18.62 0.32
CA ALA A 93 -14.07 17.54 0.65
C ALA A 93 -13.55 16.68 1.81
N ALA A 94 -12.26 16.35 1.79
CA ALA A 94 -11.61 15.54 2.81
C ALA A 94 -11.57 16.23 4.20
N ILE A 95 -11.60 17.57 4.26
CA ILE A 95 -11.61 18.32 5.54
C ILE A 95 -12.87 18.03 6.38
N VAL A 96 -13.98 17.66 5.75
CA VAL A 96 -15.26 17.40 6.45
C VAL A 96 -15.21 16.07 7.22
N TYR A 97 -14.54 15.06 6.70
CA TYR A 97 -14.53 13.71 7.27
C TYR A 97 -13.90 13.60 8.67
N PRO A 98 -12.78 14.28 8.98
CA PRO A 98 -12.21 14.28 10.32
C PRO A 98 -13.13 14.85 11.41
N LEU A 99 -14.11 15.69 11.05
CA LEU A 99 -15.10 16.18 11.98
C LEU A 99 -16.00 15.06 12.52
N GLY A 100 -16.31 14.07 11.68
CA GLY A 100 -17.07 12.87 12.09
C GLY A 100 -16.31 12.00 13.09
N MET A 101 -14.99 12.03 13.11
CA MET A 101 -14.17 11.23 14.02
C MET A 101 -14.35 11.67 15.50
N ARG A 102 -14.69 12.93 15.74
CA ARG A 102 -15.00 13.44 17.09
C ARG A 102 -16.19 12.72 17.73
N TYR A 103 -17.06 12.14 16.93
CA TYR A 103 -18.24 11.38 17.38
C TYR A 103 -18.02 9.87 17.34
N GLY A 104 -16.75 9.41 17.23
CA GLY A 104 -16.41 7.98 17.16
C GLY A 104 -16.76 7.31 15.84
N GLN A 105 -17.18 8.08 14.84
CA GLN A 105 -17.53 7.57 13.51
C GLN A 105 -16.39 7.84 12.53
N MET A 106 -15.86 6.79 11.93
CA MET A 106 -14.88 6.88 10.86
C MET A 106 -15.57 6.49 9.55
N PRO A 107 -15.77 7.43 8.61
CA PRO A 107 -16.42 7.10 7.34
C PRO A 107 -15.48 6.24 6.49
N MET A 108 -15.72 4.95 6.54
CA MET A 108 -15.01 3.92 5.80
C MET A 108 -15.86 3.41 4.65
N PHE A 109 -15.22 3.05 3.54
CA PHE A 109 -15.84 2.26 2.50
C PHE A 109 -14.94 1.11 2.08
N ARG A 110 -15.54 0.07 1.52
CA ARG A 110 -14.85 -1.14 1.08
C ARG A 110 -15.07 -1.36 -0.41
N LEU A 111 -13.98 -1.78 -1.06
CA LEU A 111 -14.00 -2.36 -2.39
C LEU A 111 -13.42 -3.76 -2.32
N SER A 112 -13.98 -4.70 -3.09
CA SER A 112 -13.53 -6.09 -3.07
C SER A 112 -13.44 -6.64 -4.48
N ALA A 113 -12.48 -7.55 -4.67
CA ALA A 113 -12.35 -8.37 -5.87
C ALA A 113 -12.40 -9.84 -5.46
N GLU A 114 -13.15 -10.65 -6.20
CA GLU A 114 -13.21 -12.08 -6.01
C GLU A 114 -12.42 -12.79 -7.10
N LEU A 115 -11.56 -13.71 -6.69
CA LEU A 115 -10.68 -14.48 -7.53
C LEU A 115 -11.24 -15.88 -7.78
N LYS A 116 -10.71 -16.57 -8.78
CA LYS A 116 -11.07 -17.98 -9.05
C LYS A 116 -10.46 -18.93 -8.03
N GLU A 117 -9.22 -18.66 -7.64
CA GLU A 117 -8.42 -19.44 -6.70
C GLU A 117 -8.36 -18.77 -5.32
N GLU A 118 -7.94 -19.52 -4.31
CA GLU A 118 -7.69 -18.97 -2.98
C GLU A 118 -6.53 -17.97 -2.99
N VAL A 119 -6.64 -16.95 -2.18
CA VAL A 119 -5.61 -15.91 -2.04
C VAL A 119 -4.44 -16.48 -1.26
N GLU A 120 -3.23 -16.38 -1.82
CA GLU A 120 -1.99 -16.65 -1.11
C GLU A 120 -1.51 -15.38 -0.38
N PRO A 121 -1.56 -15.34 0.96
CA PRO A 121 -1.28 -14.11 1.71
C PRO A 121 0.13 -13.57 1.52
N SER A 122 1.14 -14.45 1.42
CA SER A 122 2.54 -14.05 1.25
C SER A 122 2.75 -13.35 -0.07
N LEU A 123 2.11 -13.81 -1.14
CA LEU A 123 2.19 -13.19 -2.46
C LEU A 123 1.35 -11.92 -2.55
N LEU A 124 0.20 -11.86 -1.87
CA LEU A 124 -0.58 -10.64 -1.78
C LEU A 124 0.19 -9.54 -1.02
N GLN A 125 0.94 -9.92 0.00
CA GLN A 125 1.81 -9.01 0.73
C GLN A 125 2.89 -8.41 -0.19
N LEU A 126 3.59 -9.21 -0.97
CA LEU A 126 4.57 -8.73 -1.95
C LEU A 126 3.92 -7.86 -3.03
N ALA A 127 2.73 -8.23 -3.49
CA ALA A 127 1.98 -7.41 -4.43
C ALA A 127 1.66 -6.02 -3.86
N LEU A 128 1.31 -5.95 -2.58
CA LEU A 128 1.08 -4.68 -1.88
C LEU A 128 2.38 -3.86 -1.78
N ASP A 129 3.49 -4.50 -1.40
CA ASP A 129 4.80 -3.85 -1.27
C ASP A 129 5.28 -3.26 -2.62
N PHE A 130 4.99 -3.94 -3.73
CA PHE A 130 5.32 -3.42 -5.07
C PHE A 130 4.33 -2.38 -5.58
N THR A 131 3.06 -2.47 -5.20
CA THR A 131 2.01 -1.55 -5.70
C THR A 131 2.02 -0.22 -4.98
N ILE A 132 2.30 -0.19 -3.67
CA ILE A 132 2.13 1.01 -2.82
C ILE A 132 2.98 2.20 -3.31
N LYS A 133 4.15 1.95 -3.88
CA LYS A 133 5.03 3.01 -4.43
C LYS A 133 4.37 3.84 -5.52
N ARG A 134 3.40 3.25 -6.23
CA ARG A 134 2.66 3.93 -7.31
C ARG A 134 1.56 4.85 -6.76
N PHE A 135 1.28 4.75 -5.46
CA PHE A 135 0.24 5.49 -4.75
C PHE A 135 0.82 6.25 -3.54
N PRO A 136 1.68 7.26 -3.75
CA PRO A 136 2.42 7.92 -2.66
C PRO A 136 1.50 8.58 -1.62
N THR A 137 0.30 9.04 -2.01
CA THR A 137 -0.70 9.58 -1.08
C THR A 137 -1.26 8.51 -0.14
N PHE A 138 -1.29 7.25 -0.56
CA PHE A 138 -1.78 6.13 0.27
C PHE A 138 -0.79 5.75 1.38
N SER A 139 0.47 6.10 1.22
CA SER A 139 1.50 5.92 2.26
C SER A 139 1.41 6.97 3.37
N ALA A 140 0.53 7.93 3.24
CA ALA A 140 0.39 8.98 4.22
C ALA A 140 -0.57 8.58 5.35
N ILE A 141 -0.22 9.02 6.56
CA ILE A 141 -1.07 8.95 7.74
C ILE A 141 -1.71 10.31 7.98
N ILE A 142 -2.93 10.27 8.56
CA ILE A 142 -3.60 11.49 8.96
C ILE A 142 -3.05 11.93 10.31
N LYS A 143 -2.50 13.13 10.34
CA LYS A 143 -2.05 13.79 11.57
C LYS A 143 -2.98 14.92 11.98
N ASN A 144 -3.18 15.04 13.26
CA ASN A 144 -3.89 16.15 13.86
C ASN A 144 -2.92 17.33 14.03
N GLY A 145 -3.08 18.38 13.22
CA GLY A 145 -2.50 19.69 13.48
C GLY A 145 -3.28 20.44 14.56
N PHE A 146 -2.80 21.62 14.96
CA PHE A 146 -3.43 22.40 16.03
C PHE A 146 -4.84 22.90 15.64
N PHE A 147 -5.04 23.24 14.35
CA PHE A 147 -6.29 23.74 13.81
C PHE A 147 -6.85 22.91 12.64
N TRP A 148 -6.03 22.04 11.99
CA TRP A 148 -6.41 21.27 10.81
C TRP A 148 -5.72 19.91 10.81
N HIS A 149 -6.28 19.01 10.04
CA HIS A 149 -5.68 17.70 9.75
C HIS A 149 -4.85 17.80 8.46
N TYR A 150 -3.79 17.03 8.37
CA TYR A 150 -2.97 16.91 7.16
C TYR A 150 -2.49 15.47 6.98
N LEU A 151 -2.15 15.12 5.75
CA LEU A 151 -1.55 13.84 5.42
C LEU A 151 -0.04 13.99 5.45
N GLU A 152 0.64 13.15 6.20
CA GLU A 152 2.10 13.10 6.24
C GLU A 152 2.58 11.73 5.77
N SER A 153 3.46 11.71 4.77
CA SER A 153 4.15 10.50 4.33
C SER A 153 4.92 9.88 5.49
N VAL A 154 4.78 8.58 5.67
CA VAL A 154 5.51 7.83 6.71
C VAL A 154 6.20 6.65 6.06
N ASN A 155 7.48 6.51 6.35
CA ASN A 155 8.21 5.31 5.99
C ASN A 155 7.75 4.16 6.89
N THR A 156 6.75 3.44 6.45
CA THR A 156 6.16 2.29 7.14
C THR A 156 5.87 1.17 6.15
N VAL A 157 5.71 -0.02 6.67
CA VAL A 157 5.24 -1.18 5.91
C VAL A 157 3.75 -1.38 6.17
N TYR A 158 2.97 -1.56 5.12
CA TYR A 158 1.55 -1.91 5.20
C TYR A 158 1.41 -3.42 5.18
N LEU A 159 0.62 -3.94 6.10
CA LEU A 159 0.42 -5.39 6.23
C LEU A 159 -0.92 -5.79 5.62
N VAL A 160 -0.89 -6.95 4.96
CA VAL A 160 -2.10 -7.67 4.57
C VAL A 160 -2.60 -8.43 5.78
N GLU A 161 -3.90 -8.34 6.06
CA GLU A 161 -4.53 -8.96 7.22
C GLU A 161 -5.64 -9.92 6.80
N GLU A 162 -5.79 -11.02 7.54
CA GLU A 162 -6.95 -11.88 7.37
C GLU A 162 -8.22 -11.16 7.87
N GLU A 163 -9.30 -11.24 7.09
CA GLU A 163 -10.58 -10.64 7.48
C GLU A 163 -11.21 -11.44 8.63
N LYS A 164 -11.24 -10.83 9.82
CA LYS A 164 -11.78 -11.44 11.07
C LYS A 164 -12.90 -10.63 11.69
N ASP A 165 -13.06 -9.39 11.26
CA ASP A 165 -13.99 -8.43 11.84
C ASP A 165 -15.11 -8.08 10.84
N ILE A 166 -16.10 -7.36 11.34
CA ILE A 166 -17.15 -6.77 10.51
C ILE A 166 -16.55 -5.76 9.51
N PRO A 167 -17.09 -5.68 8.28
CA PRO A 167 -16.64 -4.74 7.28
C PRO A 167 -16.66 -3.28 7.77
N CYS A 168 -15.66 -2.52 7.34
CA CYS A 168 -15.55 -1.08 7.62
C CYS A 168 -15.47 -0.72 9.11
N LYS A 169 -15.04 -1.66 9.97
CA LYS A 169 -14.69 -1.33 11.35
C LYS A 169 -13.63 -0.24 11.37
N PRO A 170 -13.75 0.78 12.22
CA PRO A 170 -12.76 1.85 12.31
C PRO A 170 -11.33 1.31 12.46
N ILE A 171 -10.39 1.90 11.71
CA ILE A 171 -8.98 1.52 11.79
C ILE A 171 -8.41 2.06 13.11
N SER A 172 -7.68 1.21 13.85
CA SER A 172 -7.14 1.58 15.15
C SER A 172 -6.19 2.76 15.08
N ILE A 173 -6.28 3.66 16.06
CA ILE A 173 -5.38 4.79 16.23
C ILE A 173 -4.05 4.28 16.79
N ILE A 174 -2.97 4.50 16.06
CA ILE A 174 -1.62 4.25 16.56
C ILE A 174 -0.98 5.62 16.83
N LEU A 175 -0.68 5.93 18.10
CA LEU A 175 0.04 7.13 18.54
C LEU A 175 -0.50 8.45 17.94
N ARG A 176 -1.82 8.67 17.97
CA ARG A 176 -2.51 9.83 17.37
C ARG A 176 -2.41 9.93 15.86
N SER A 177 -2.08 8.83 15.18
CA SER A 177 -2.01 8.73 13.73
C SER A 177 -2.98 7.66 13.27
N TYR A 178 -3.66 7.91 12.16
CA TYR A 178 -4.60 6.97 11.57
C TYR A 178 -4.02 6.41 10.28
N ARG A 179 -3.97 5.10 10.15
CA ARG A 179 -3.77 4.48 8.83
C ARG A 179 -4.98 4.82 7.97
N SER A 180 -4.72 5.19 6.72
CA SER A 180 -5.75 5.67 5.82
C SER A 180 -6.48 4.54 5.10
N PHE A 181 -5.92 3.34 5.08
CA PHE A 181 -6.51 2.15 4.47
C PHE A 181 -5.95 0.87 5.09
N ARG A 182 -6.60 -0.26 4.80
CA ARG A 182 -6.10 -1.61 5.09
C ARG A 182 -6.45 -2.57 3.96
N VAL A 183 -5.59 -3.57 3.74
CA VAL A 183 -5.79 -4.64 2.78
C VAL A 183 -6.12 -5.92 3.54
N LEU A 184 -7.21 -6.54 3.16
CA LEU A 184 -7.75 -7.74 3.80
C LEU A 184 -7.91 -8.85 2.78
N TYR A 185 -7.76 -10.09 3.23
CA TYR A 185 -8.10 -11.25 2.42
C TYR A 185 -9.01 -12.21 3.19
N TYR A 186 -9.85 -12.90 2.46
CA TYR A 186 -10.64 -14.00 2.97
C TYR A 186 -10.93 -14.99 1.86
N ARG A 187 -10.40 -16.22 1.97
CA ARG A 187 -10.50 -17.25 0.93
C ARG A 187 -10.09 -16.71 -0.44
N LYS A 188 -11.04 -16.54 -1.36
CA LYS A 188 -10.85 -16.07 -2.74
C LYS A 188 -11.00 -14.57 -2.91
N ARG A 189 -11.24 -13.82 -1.84
CA ARG A 189 -11.55 -12.40 -1.89
C ARG A 189 -10.40 -11.54 -1.36
N ILE A 190 -10.02 -10.55 -2.14
CA ILE A 190 -9.16 -9.44 -1.73
C ILE A 190 -10.07 -8.23 -1.51
N SER A 191 -9.97 -7.61 -0.34
CA SER A 191 -10.73 -6.42 0.02
C SER A 191 -9.79 -5.29 0.42
N VAL A 192 -10.13 -4.07 0.04
CA VAL A 192 -9.46 -2.88 0.55
C VAL A 192 -10.50 -1.99 1.18
N GLU A 193 -10.23 -1.57 2.40
CA GLU A 193 -11.05 -0.62 3.13
C GLU A 193 -10.31 0.70 3.25
N PHE A 194 -10.98 1.76 2.87
CA PHE A 194 -10.43 3.10 2.83
C PHE A 194 -11.15 4.00 3.81
N PHE A 195 -10.39 4.81 4.52
CA PHE A 195 -10.93 5.98 5.15
C PHE A 195 -11.20 7.04 4.07
N HIS A 196 -12.41 7.56 4.00
CA HIS A 196 -12.88 8.42 2.90
C HIS A 196 -12.09 9.74 2.74
N VAL A 197 -11.25 10.06 3.72
CA VAL A 197 -10.29 11.18 3.63
C VAL A 197 -9.20 10.91 2.60
N LEU A 198 -8.82 9.63 2.40
CA LEU A 198 -7.72 9.27 1.52
C LEU A 198 -8.08 9.36 0.05
N THR A 199 -9.26 8.85 -0.29
CA THR A 199 -9.70 8.72 -1.68
C THR A 199 -11.22 8.54 -1.76
N ASP A 200 -11.76 8.76 -2.95
CA ASP A 200 -13.12 8.39 -3.33
C ASP A 200 -13.21 6.96 -3.88
N GLY A 201 -14.39 6.54 -4.29
CA GLY A 201 -14.61 5.23 -4.87
C GLY A 201 -13.83 5.01 -6.17
N SER A 202 -13.59 6.04 -6.96
CA SER A 202 -12.87 5.96 -8.24
C SER A 202 -11.38 5.70 -8.00
N GLY A 203 -10.74 6.48 -7.13
CA GLY A 203 -9.33 6.29 -6.75
C GLY A 203 -9.12 4.97 -6.03
N GLY A 204 -10.01 4.59 -5.11
CA GLY A 204 -9.97 3.29 -4.45
C GLY A 204 -10.08 2.11 -5.42
N MET A 205 -10.91 2.23 -6.47
CA MET A 205 -11.04 1.21 -7.51
C MET A 205 -9.76 1.08 -8.36
N VAL A 206 -9.08 2.18 -8.66
CA VAL A 206 -7.79 2.17 -9.35
C VAL A 206 -6.74 1.45 -8.51
N PHE A 207 -6.69 1.74 -7.20
CA PHE A 207 -5.78 1.04 -6.29
C PHE A 207 -6.06 -0.46 -6.23
N LEU A 208 -7.33 -0.87 -5.99
CA LEU A 208 -7.70 -2.28 -5.92
C LEU A 208 -7.36 -3.03 -7.21
N LYS A 209 -7.70 -2.45 -8.38
CA LYS A 209 -7.39 -3.07 -9.67
C LYS A 209 -5.88 -3.23 -9.88
N SER A 210 -5.09 -2.22 -9.52
CA SER A 210 -3.63 -2.27 -9.65
C SER A 210 -3.01 -3.30 -8.72
N LEU A 211 -3.49 -3.39 -7.47
CA LEU A 211 -3.06 -4.39 -6.50
C LEU A 211 -3.38 -5.81 -6.98
N VAL A 212 -4.61 -6.04 -7.45
CA VAL A 212 -5.02 -7.36 -7.97
C VAL A 212 -4.24 -7.72 -9.22
N ALA A 213 -4.00 -6.77 -10.13
CA ALA A 213 -3.20 -7.01 -11.33
C ALA A 213 -1.76 -7.40 -11.00
N GLU A 214 -1.16 -6.74 -9.99
CA GLU A 214 0.18 -7.09 -9.53
C GLU A 214 0.21 -8.44 -8.82
N TYR A 215 -0.79 -8.74 -7.99
CA TYR A 215 -0.95 -10.06 -7.39
C TYR A 215 -1.03 -11.16 -8.45
N LEU A 216 -1.87 -10.97 -9.48
CA LEU A 216 -2.00 -11.92 -10.58
C LEU A 216 -0.69 -12.08 -11.37
N ARG A 217 0.09 -11.01 -11.56
CA ARG A 217 1.43 -11.08 -12.16
C ARG A 217 2.37 -11.95 -11.32
N ILE A 218 2.38 -11.74 -10.02
CA ILE A 218 3.25 -12.49 -9.09
C ILE A 218 2.88 -13.98 -9.09
N ILE A 219 1.60 -14.35 -9.09
CA ILE A 219 1.20 -15.77 -9.17
C ILE A 219 1.39 -16.40 -10.56
N GLY A 220 1.99 -15.68 -11.50
CA GLY A 220 2.32 -16.19 -12.84
C GLY A 220 1.18 -16.11 -13.88
N ALA A 221 0.11 -15.38 -13.57
CA ALA A 221 -0.94 -15.11 -14.56
C ALA A 221 -0.47 -14.13 -15.64
N PRO A 222 -1.08 -14.14 -16.83
CA PRO A 222 -0.78 -13.15 -17.88
C PRO A 222 -0.94 -11.71 -17.36
N LYS A 223 -0.07 -10.79 -17.83
CA LYS A 223 -0.12 -9.38 -17.41
C LYS A 223 -1.51 -8.80 -17.68
N VAL A 224 -2.17 -8.38 -16.62
CA VAL A 224 -3.47 -7.70 -16.71
C VAL A 224 -3.24 -6.23 -17.01
N THR A 225 -3.83 -5.76 -18.11
CA THR A 225 -3.82 -4.36 -18.52
C THR A 225 -5.25 -3.90 -18.75
N GLY A 226 -5.52 -2.63 -18.53
CA GLY A 226 -6.86 -2.09 -18.77
C GLY A 226 -7.11 -0.74 -18.08
N ARG A 227 -8.29 -0.20 -18.32
CA ARG A 227 -8.68 1.08 -17.74
C ARG A 227 -8.72 0.98 -16.20
N GLY A 228 -7.95 1.85 -15.54
CA GLY A 228 -7.85 1.91 -14.09
C GLY A 228 -6.87 0.91 -13.49
N VAL A 229 -6.02 0.26 -14.29
CA VAL A 229 -4.86 -0.51 -13.83
C VAL A 229 -3.63 0.33 -14.08
N LEU A 230 -2.91 0.70 -13.01
CA LEU A 230 -1.65 1.40 -13.12
C LEU A 230 -0.50 0.40 -13.05
N ASP A 231 0.49 0.59 -13.93
CA ASP A 231 1.72 -0.19 -13.86
C ASP A 231 2.55 0.28 -12.66
N PRO A 232 2.91 -0.60 -11.70
CA PRO A 232 3.70 -0.23 -10.52
C PRO A 232 5.03 0.45 -10.85
N ASN A 233 5.57 0.21 -12.03
CA ASN A 233 6.84 0.77 -12.48
C ASN A 233 6.69 2.07 -13.31
N SER A 234 5.44 2.51 -13.58
CA SER A 234 5.22 3.80 -14.24
C SER A 234 5.44 4.98 -13.28
N ALA A 235 5.98 6.09 -13.81
CA ALA A 235 6.18 7.30 -13.03
C ALA A 235 4.85 7.88 -12.54
N VAL A 236 4.84 8.36 -11.29
CA VAL A 236 3.71 9.09 -10.72
C VAL A 236 3.60 10.44 -11.42
N GLN A 237 2.43 10.75 -11.98
CA GLN A 237 2.18 12.03 -12.61
C GLN A 237 1.81 13.08 -11.56
N HIS A 238 2.27 14.32 -11.73
CA HIS A 238 2.03 15.39 -10.78
C HIS A 238 0.53 15.60 -10.48
N PHE A 239 -0.35 15.46 -11.48
CA PHE A 239 -1.80 15.63 -11.29
C PHE A 239 -2.42 14.53 -10.41
N GLU A 240 -1.78 13.36 -10.26
CA GLU A 240 -2.28 12.25 -9.43
C GLU A 240 -2.08 12.52 -7.93
N THR A 241 -1.25 13.49 -7.59
CA THR A 241 -0.96 13.90 -6.21
C THR A 241 -1.51 15.29 -5.88
N THR A 242 -2.13 15.97 -6.85
CA THR A 242 -2.68 17.32 -6.67
C THR A 242 -4.19 17.28 -6.37
N ASN A 243 -4.66 18.33 -5.70
CA ASN A 243 -6.06 18.51 -5.36
C ASN A 243 -6.88 18.89 -6.61
N ASP A 244 -7.63 17.96 -7.17
CA ASP A 244 -8.47 18.16 -8.36
C ASP A 244 -9.55 19.20 -8.13
N PHE A 245 -10.09 19.32 -6.93
CA PHE A 245 -11.12 20.31 -6.62
C PHE A 245 -10.58 21.75 -6.79
N GLN A 246 -9.36 22.02 -6.33
CA GLN A 246 -8.72 23.33 -6.52
C GLN A 246 -8.39 23.60 -7.99
N ARG A 247 -8.06 22.55 -8.75
CA ARG A 247 -7.77 22.67 -10.18
C ARG A 247 -9.02 22.95 -11.02
N LEU A 248 -10.14 22.30 -10.69
CA LEU A 248 -11.40 22.45 -11.41
C LEU A 248 -12.23 23.66 -10.97
N CYS A 249 -12.02 24.13 -9.73
CA CYS A 249 -12.72 25.29 -9.16
C CYS A 249 -11.73 26.35 -8.66
N PRO A 250 -10.92 26.99 -9.54
CA PRO A 250 -9.85 27.91 -9.12
C PRO A 250 -10.37 29.21 -8.49
N ASN A 251 -11.66 29.54 -8.60
CA ASN A 251 -12.25 30.83 -8.23
C ASN A 251 -13.15 30.81 -6.99
N THR A 252 -13.11 29.81 -6.12
CA THR A 252 -13.72 29.96 -4.80
C THR A 252 -12.87 30.91 -3.96
N LYS A 253 -13.04 32.22 -4.17
CA LYS A 253 -12.56 33.24 -3.22
C LYS A 253 -13.01 32.81 -1.83
N LYS A 254 -12.11 32.82 -0.87
CA LYS A 254 -12.40 32.71 0.56
C LYS A 254 -13.37 33.84 0.94
N SER A 255 -14.68 33.67 0.73
CA SER A 255 -15.70 34.48 1.36
C SER A 255 -15.88 33.92 2.77
N GLY A 256 -15.41 34.64 3.76
CA GLY A 256 -15.66 34.34 5.16
C GLY A 256 -17.16 34.37 5.42
N GLY A 257 -17.76 33.20 5.61
CA GLY A 257 -19.17 33.04 5.96
C GLY A 257 -19.66 31.64 5.67
N LEU A 258 -20.18 30.99 6.69
CA LEU A 258 -20.74 29.63 6.65
C LEU A 258 -21.98 29.45 5.75
N SER A 259 -22.40 30.46 4.99
CA SER A 259 -23.66 30.44 4.23
C SER A 259 -23.56 30.14 2.74
N SER A 260 -22.35 29.89 2.19
CA SER A 260 -22.18 29.62 0.73
C SER A 260 -21.78 28.18 0.38
N ALA A 261 -21.77 27.26 1.34
CA ALA A 261 -21.25 25.89 1.13
C ALA A 261 -22.25 24.94 0.41
N PHE A 262 -23.46 25.38 0.06
CA PHE A 262 -24.47 24.52 -0.56
C PHE A 262 -25.07 25.13 -1.85
N ARG A 263 -24.22 25.55 -2.78
CA ARG A 263 -24.67 25.72 -4.17
C ARG A 263 -23.78 24.90 -5.09
N VAL A 264 -24.19 23.67 -5.34
CA VAL A 264 -23.71 22.86 -6.46
C VAL A 264 -24.47 23.32 -7.69
N PRO A 265 -23.85 23.87 -8.73
CA PRO A 265 -24.50 23.97 -10.02
C PRO A 265 -24.48 22.58 -10.63
N CYS A 266 -25.61 21.88 -10.62
CA CYS A 266 -25.86 20.82 -11.57
C CYS A 266 -25.94 21.44 -12.97
N SER A 267 -24.97 21.19 -13.81
CA SER A 267 -25.14 21.26 -15.26
C SER A 267 -24.36 20.09 -15.86
N LEU A 268 -25.11 19.30 -16.58
CA LEU A 268 -24.87 18.10 -17.37
C LEU A 268 -23.53 18.04 -18.13
#